data_d3b2bafb50e457048309b3818bcc3726
#
_entry.id   d3b2bafb50e457048309b3818bcc3726
#
_cell.length_a   1.000
_cell.length_b   1.000
_cell.length_c   1.000
_cell.angle_alpha   90.00
_cell.angle_beta   90.00
_cell.angle_gamma   90.00
#
_symmetry.space_group_name_H-M   'P 1'
#
loop_
_entity.id
_entity.type
_entity.pdbx_description
1 polymer ?
#
loop_
_entity_poly.entity_id
_entity_poly.type
_entity_poly.pdbx_seq_one_letter_code
_entity_poly.pdbx_strand_id
1 'polypeptide(L)'
;MLTGMRKSTYRVAGDYDIVINELGDGPAVVFVHGSGPGASGVSNFRQNAQAFADAGFRVLLPDLIGYGASSKPVGIDYTLALFTDTLKEALVAHGIEKATLVGNSLGGGIAIQMALDDPGFVDRLVLMAPGCIEELPVYFAMPGIANMRSAFGSPDFSPADQKTLIENLVFDPVHATDELVAERYEVAKSQPKDVIVRMRTPNLQPRLGELKMPILVFWGSEERFMPLSGATYFLEQCDDVRVMTFNKVGHWVQVERADEFNRHAVTFLHG
;
A
#
# COMPACT_ATOMS: atom_id res chain seq x y z
N MET A 1 1.55 -15.97 -13.01
CA MET A 1 2.83 -15.39 -12.49
C MET A 1 3.21 -14.23 -13.39
N LEU A 2 3.69 -13.11 -12.81
CA LEU A 2 4.20 -11.97 -13.59
C LEU A 2 5.44 -12.42 -14.37
N THR A 3 5.45 -12.18 -15.68
CA THR A 3 6.52 -12.68 -16.57
C THR A 3 7.74 -11.77 -16.47
N GLY A 4 8.92 -12.35 -16.33
CA GLY A 4 10.18 -11.59 -16.30
C GLY A 4 10.45 -10.84 -14.99
N MET A 5 9.74 -11.15 -13.92
CA MET A 5 9.96 -10.52 -12.62
C MET A 5 11.33 -10.87 -12.04
N ARG A 6 12.11 -9.86 -11.68
CA ARG A 6 13.40 -9.96 -10.99
C ARG A 6 13.19 -9.70 -9.50
N LYS A 7 14.01 -10.29 -8.64
CA LYS A 7 13.97 -10.12 -7.19
C LYS A 7 15.33 -9.70 -6.67
N SER A 8 15.37 -8.66 -5.86
CA SER A 8 16.58 -8.16 -5.21
C SER A 8 16.34 -7.96 -3.72
N THR A 9 17.41 -8.02 -2.92
CA THR A 9 17.36 -7.81 -1.47
C THR A 9 18.39 -6.77 -1.09
N TYR A 10 18.01 -5.79 -0.28
CA TYR A 10 18.85 -4.69 0.17
C TYR A 10 18.92 -4.67 1.68
N ARG A 11 20.16 -4.65 2.22
CA ARG A 11 20.41 -4.43 3.63
C ARG A 11 20.33 -2.93 3.91
N VAL A 12 19.45 -2.55 4.84
CA VAL A 12 19.21 -1.16 5.25
C VAL A 12 19.51 -0.96 6.74
N ALA A 13 19.39 0.28 7.24
CA ALA A 13 19.63 0.64 8.63
C ALA A 13 18.91 -0.32 9.60
N GLY A 14 19.60 -0.64 10.74
CA GLY A 14 19.09 -1.63 11.70
C GLY A 14 19.32 -3.07 11.32
N ASP A 15 20.13 -3.34 10.27
CA ASP A 15 20.41 -4.68 9.76
C ASP A 15 19.17 -5.42 9.23
N TYR A 16 18.23 -4.68 8.61
CA TYR A 16 17.02 -5.25 8.02
C TYR A 16 17.20 -5.49 6.53
N ASP A 17 16.69 -6.60 6.05
CA ASP A 17 16.60 -6.92 4.63
C ASP A 17 15.25 -6.45 4.07
N ILE A 18 15.29 -5.62 3.04
CA ILE A 18 14.12 -5.22 2.26
C ILE A 18 14.17 -5.88 0.89
N VAL A 19 13.12 -6.60 0.56
CA VAL A 19 12.97 -7.31 -0.72
C VAL A 19 12.20 -6.45 -1.70
N ILE A 20 12.72 -6.32 -2.92
CA ILE A 20 12.07 -5.62 -4.02
C ILE A 20 11.91 -6.60 -5.18
N ASN A 21 10.67 -6.82 -5.62
CA ASN A 21 10.37 -7.49 -6.87
C ASN A 21 10.21 -6.42 -7.96
N GLU A 22 10.69 -6.69 -9.16
CA GLU A 22 10.75 -5.70 -10.22
C GLU A 22 10.41 -6.30 -11.58
N LEU A 23 9.74 -5.52 -12.44
CA LEU A 23 9.51 -5.87 -13.84
C LEU A 23 9.45 -4.60 -14.70
N GLY A 24 9.67 -4.75 -16.01
CA GLY A 24 9.71 -3.64 -16.94
C GLY A 24 11.00 -2.81 -16.83
N ASP A 25 11.07 -1.77 -17.65
CA ASP A 25 12.15 -0.82 -17.73
C ASP A 25 11.57 0.59 -18.00
N GLY A 26 12.31 1.67 -17.70
CA GLY A 26 11.86 3.05 -17.88
C GLY A 26 11.74 3.84 -16.58
N PRO A 27 10.89 4.88 -16.52
CA PRO A 27 10.67 5.65 -15.29
C PRO A 27 10.15 4.78 -14.16
N ALA A 28 10.66 5.00 -12.94
CA ALA A 28 10.34 4.16 -11.79
C ALA A 28 8.94 4.44 -11.25
N VAL A 29 8.16 3.37 -11.05
CA VAL A 29 6.86 3.37 -10.37
C VAL A 29 6.92 2.35 -9.22
N VAL A 30 6.81 2.82 -7.99
CA VAL A 30 6.93 2.00 -6.78
C VAL A 30 5.54 1.77 -6.19
N PHE A 31 5.13 0.51 -6.13
CA PHE A 31 3.85 0.09 -5.57
C PHE A 31 3.99 -0.29 -4.10
N VAL A 32 3.47 0.55 -3.21
CA VAL A 32 3.59 0.41 -1.76
C VAL A 32 2.30 -0.19 -1.19
N HIS A 33 2.38 -1.42 -0.67
CA HIS A 33 1.23 -2.19 -0.20
C HIS A 33 0.71 -1.74 1.18
N GLY A 34 -0.50 -2.17 1.52
CA GLY A 34 -1.13 -1.91 2.81
C GLY A 34 -0.70 -2.87 3.93
N SER A 35 -1.27 -2.69 5.12
CA SER A 35 -0.88 -3.37 6.37
C SER A 35 -1.59 -4.71 6.64
N GLY A 36 -2.40 -5.23 5.74
CA GLY A 36 -3.17 -6.45 5.99
C GLY A 36 -2.30 -7.70 6.26
N PRO A 37 -2.79 -8.68 7.03
CA PRO A 37 -2.09 -9.93 7.22
C PRO A 37 -1.74 -10.61 5.91
N GLY A 38 -0.49 -11.08 5.81
CA GLY A 38 0.04 -11.72 4.61
C GLY A 38 0.24 -10.77 3.42
N ALA A 39 0.20 -9.46 3.62
CA ALA A 39 0.47 -8.50 2.54
C ALA A 39 1.90 -8.63 2.01
N SER A 40 2.04 -8.39 0.72
CA SER A 40 3.30 -8.24 -0.01
C SER A 40 3.09 -7.32 -1.21
N GLY A 41 4.15 -6.80 -1.79
CA GLY A 41 4.06 -6.02 -3.02
C GLY A 41 3.34 -6.79 -4.12
N VAL A 42 3.69 -8.05 -4.32
CA VAL A 42 3.09 -8.91 -5.36
C VAL A 42 1.63 -9.23 -5.05
N SER A 43 1.28 -9.63 -3.82
CA SER A 43 -0.10 -10.03 -3.50
C SER A 43 -1.11 -8.88 -3.62
N ASN A 44 -0.66 -7.64 -3.41
CA ASN A 44 -1.51 -6.46 -3.49
C ASN A 44 -1.68 -5.94 -4.93
N PHE A 45 -0.66 -6.12 -5.81
CA PHE A 45 -0.61 -5.42 -7.09
C PHE A 45 -0.39 -6.32 -8.31
N ARG A 46 -0.59 -7.64 -8.18
CA ARG A 46 -0.42 -8.60 -9.29
C ARG A 46 -1.25 -8.30 -10.54
N GLN A 47 -2.43 -7.67 -10.36
CA GLN A 47 -3.34 -7.32 -11.46
C GLN A 47 -2.97 -5.99 -12.14
N ASN A 48 -2.00 -5.25 -11.56
CA ASN A 48 -1.64 -3.91 -12.01
C ASN A 48 -0.23 -3.87 -12.61
N ALA A 49 0.70 -4.56 -11.99
CA ALA A 49 2.12 -4.45 -12.29
C ALA A 49 2.45 -4.67 -13.77
N GLN A 50 1.85 -5.68 -14.41
CA GLN A 50 2.11 -5.96 -15.83
C GLN A 50 1.63 -4.82 -16.75
N ALA A 51 0.44 -4.25 -16.47
CA ALA A 51 -0.11 -3.16 -17.26
C ALA A 51 0.78 -1.91 -17.24
N PHE A 52 1.41 -1.60 -16.11
CA PHE A 52 2.36 -0.49 -16.01
C PHE A 52 3.69 -0.82 -16.70
N ALA A 53 4.19 -2.04 -16.60
CA ALA A 53 5.38 -2.47 -17.32
C ALA A 53 5.18 -2.42 -18.85
N ASP A 54 4.02 -2.88 -19.33
CA ASP A 54 3.64 -2.83 -20.75
C ASP A 54 3.47 -1.38 -21.25
N ALA A 55 3.13 -0.46 -20.34
CA ALA A 55 3.07 0.99 -20.62
C ALA A 55 4.44 1.69 -20.58
N GLY A 56 5.55 0.96 -20.41
CA GLY A 56 6.91 1.47 -20.47
C GLY A 56 7.45 2.00 -19.14
N PHE A 57 6.93 1.52 -18.00
CA PHE A 57 7.44 1.87 -16.67
C PHE A 57 8.28 0.74 -16.06
N ARG A 58 9.27 1.13 -15.28
CA ARG A 58 9.99 0.24 -14.38
C ARG A 58 9.17 0.10 -13.09
N VAL A 59 8.53 -1.04 -12.91
CA VAL A 59 7.62 -1.32 -11.80
C VAL A 59 8.37 -2.00 -10.67
N LEU A 60 8.33 -1.40 -9.48
CA LEU A 60 8.92 -1.95 -8.25
C LEU A 60 7.81 -2.31 -7.26
N LEU A 61 7.89 -3.52 -6.74
CA LEU A 61 6.95 -4.11 -5.78
C LEU A 61 7.72 -4.48 -4.51
N PRO A 62 8.08 -3.50 -3.65
CA PRO A 62 8.74 -3.78 -2.39
C PRO A 62 7.83 -4.52 -1.42
N ASP A 63 8.41 -5.42 -0.64
CA ASP A 63 7.81 -5.92 0.58
C ASP A 63 8.27 -5.02 1.73
N LEU A 64 7.35 -4.40 2.44
CA LEU A 64 7.67 -3.53 3.58
C LEU A 64 8.28 -4.34 4.73
N ILE A 65 9.07 -3.68 5.58
CA ILE A 65 9.55 -4.29 6.83
C ILE A 65 8.38 -4.86 7.64
N GLY A 66 8.51 -6.08 8.13
CA GLY A 66 7.43 -6.81 8.81
C GLY A 66 6.53 -7.63 7.89
N TYR A 67 6.68 -7.52 6.55
CA TYR A 67 5.78 -8.11 5.55
C TYR A 67 6.53 -8.94 4.50
N GLY A 68 5.76 -9.70 3.72
CA GLY A 68 6.25 -10.45 2.56
C GLY A 68 7.49 -11.28 2.86
N ALA A 69 8.53 -11.09 2.07
CA ALA A 69 9.84 -11.73 2.23
C ALA A 69 10.88 -10.83 2.91
N SER A 70 10.53 -9.60 3.30
CA SER A 70 11.40 -8.71 4.04
C SER A 70 11.57 -9.11 5.49
N SER A 71 12.56 -8.50 6.19
CA SER A 71 12.82 -8.72 7.62
C SER A 71 11.58 -8.49 8.47
N LYS A 72 11.39 -9.35 9.48
CA LYS A 72 10.23 -9.37 10.38
C LYS A 72 10.65 -9.23 11.84
N PRO A 73 11.22 -8.08 12.26
CA PRO A 73 11.64 -7.87 13.63
C PRO A 73 10.47 -7.94 14.61
N VAL A 74 10.74 -8.47 15.80
CA VAL A 74 9.76 -8.56 16.90
C VAL A 74 10.18 -7.65 18.05
N GLY A 75 9.22 -7.22 18.87
CA GLY A 75 9.47 -6.41 20.06
C GLY A 75 9.77 -4.94 19.78
N ILE A 76 9.60 -4.48 18.54
CA ILE A 76 9.80 -3.08 18.13
C ILE A 76 8.46 -2.38 17.85
N ASP A 77 8.45 -1.06 17.87
CA ASP A 77 7.33 -0.27 17.35
C ASP A 77 7.48 -0.09 15.83
N TYR A 78 6.44 -0.42 15.10
CA TYR A 78 6.36 -0.20 13.65
C TYR A 78 5.85 1.22 13.39
N THR A 79 6.78 2.17 13.43
CA THR A 79 6.49 3.58 13.19
C THR A 79 6.39 3.90 11.70
N LEU A 80 5.70 4.98 11.34
CA LEU A 80 5.66 5.43 9.94
C LEU A 80 7.09 5.75 9.44
N ALA A 81 7.94 6.37 10.29
CA ALA A 81 9.35 6.63 9.97
C ALA A 81 10.12 5.34 9.66
N LEU A 82 9.94 4.27 10.46
CA LEU A 82 10.59 2.98 10.17
C LEU A 82 10.23 2.45 8.77
N PHE A 83 8.97 2.55 8.37
CA PHE A 83 8.54 2.13 7.03
C PHE A 83 9.12 3.02 5.94
N THR A 84 9.07 4.35 6.10
CA THR A 84 9.56 5.30 5.09
C THR A 84 11.08 5.21 4.93
N ASP A 85 11.82 5.17 6.03
CA ASP A 85 13.28 5.17 6.01
C ASP A 85 13.82 3.88 5.39
N THR A 86 13.32 2.71 5.85
CA THR A 86 13.78 1.42 5.32
C THR A 86 13.42 1.25 3.85
N LEU A 87 12.23 1.69 3.42
CA LEU A 87 11.83 1.66 2.02
C LEU A 87 12.70 2.60 1.17
N LYS A 88 12.89 3.84 1.61
CA LYS A 88 13.69 4.83 0.88
C LYS A 88 15.13 4.39 0.73
N GLU A 89 15.76 3.91 1.82
CA GLU A 89 17.12 3.39 1.76
C GLU A 89 17.26 2.23 0.76
N ALA A 90 16.30 1.30 0.76
CA ALA A 90 16.31 0.18 -0.19
C ALA A 90 16.14 0.66 -1.64
N LEU A 91 15.26 1.64 -1.89
CA LEU A 91 15.07 2.21 -3.23
C LEU A 91 16.32 2.94 -3.73
N VAL A 92 16.97 3.73 -2.88
CA VAL A 92 18.23 4.42 -3.21
C VAL A 92 19.34 3.39 -3.48
N ALA A 93 19.48 2.36 -2.65
CA ALA A 93 20.43 1.27 -2.88
C ALA A 93 20.12 0.47 -4.17
N HIS A 94 18.84 0.44 -4.59
CA HIS A 94 18.40 -0.13 -5.88
C HIS A 94 18.66 0.79 -7.09
N GLY A 95 19.22 1.98 -6.86
CA GLY A 95 19.53 2.97 -7.91
C GLY A 95 18.35 3.84 -8.31
N ILE A 96 17.36 4.01 -7.45
CA ILE A 96 16.22 4.91 -7.69
C ILE A 96 16.53 6.28 -7.10
N GLU A 97 16.59 7.28 -7.96
CA GLU A 97 16.81 8.68 -7.59
C GLU A 97 15.50 9.47 -7.50
N LYS A 98 14.52 9.07 -8.31
CA LYS A 98 13.18 9.68 -8.36
C LYS A 98 12.15 8.64 -8.81
N ALA A 99 10.95 8.67 -8.22
CA ALA A 99 9.89 7.73 -8.56
C ALA A 99 8.48 8.33 -8.41
N THR A 100 7.53 7.76 -9.17
CA THR A 100 6.11 7.84 -8.81
C THR A 100 5.82 6.81 -7.72
N LEU A 101 5.09 7.20 -6.68
CA LEU A 101 4.66 6.27 -5.62
C LEU A 101 3.18 5.94 -5.79
N VAL A 102 2.87 4.66 -5.86
CA VAL A 102 1.50 4.11 -5.94
C VAL A 102 1.20 3.41 -4.63
N GLY A 103 0.39 4.01 -3.76
CA GLY A 103 0.21 3.54 -2.39
C GLY A 103 -1.24 3.20 -2.04
N ASN A 104 -1.45 2.00 -1.44
CA ASN A 104 -2.74 1.60 -0.90
C ASN A 104 -2.72 1.60 0.64
N SER A 105 -3.73 2.19 1.27
CA SER A 105 -3.89 2.11 2.74
C SER A 105 -2.64 2.65 3.49
N LEU A 106 -2.00 1.85 4.35
CA LEU A 106 -0.72 2.19 4.98
C LEU A 106 0.33 2.62 3.94
N GLY A 107 0.39 1.93 2.80
CA GLY A 107 1.30 2.28 1.71
C GLY A 107 1.04 3.68 1.13
N GLY A 108 -0.22 4.12 1.15
CA GLY A 108 -0.58 5.50 0.81
C GLY A 108 -0.05 6.51 1.83
N GLY A 109 -0.17 6.20 3.14
CA GLY A 109 0.42 7.03 4.20
C GLY A 109 1.94 7.10 4.11
N ILE A 110 2.61 5.98 3.80
CA ILE A 110 4.06 5.94 3.55
C ILE A 110 4.43 6.83 2.36
N ALA A 111 3.69 6.72 1.25
CA ALA A 111 3.93 7.52 0.06
C ALA A 111 3.77 9.04 0.33
N ILE A 112 2.74 9.43 1.09
CA ILE A 112 2.52 10.81 1.53
C ILE A 112 3.69 11.28 2.40
N GLN A 113 4.09 10.50 3.41
CA GLN A 113 5.20 10.88 4.29
C GLN A 113 6.50 11.04 3.51
N MET A 114 6.82 10.11 2.60
CA MET A 114 8.02 10.22 1.75
C MET A 114 7.99 11.49 0.88
N ALA A 115 6.83 11.85 0.34
CA ALA A 115 6.66 13.07 -0.46
C ALA A 115 6.79 14.36 0.36
N LEU A 116 6.38 14.34 1.64
CA LEU A 116 6.56 15.45 2.57
C LEU A 116 8.01 15.60 3.03
N ASP A 117 8.72 14.49 3.24
CA ASP A 117 10.10 14.51 3.73
C ASP A 117 11.12 14.81 2.62
N ASP A 118 10.85 14.32 1.40
CA ASP A 118 11.72 14.55 0.25
C ASP A 118 10.90 14.75 -1.04
N PRO A 119 10.36 15.96 -1.27
CA PRO A 119 9.58 16.27 -2.46
C PRO A 119 10.39 16.15 -3.76
N GLY A 120 11.72 16.14 -3.70
CA GLY A 120 12.59 15.92 -4.86
C GLY A 120 12.61 14.46 -5.33
N PHE A 121 12.41 13.52 -4.41
CA PHE A 121 12.38 12.09 -4.69
C PHE A 121 11.06 11.63 -5.32
N VAL A 122 9.93 12.29 -5.00
CA VAL A 122 8.60 11.86 -5.43
C VAL A 122 8.10 12.71 -6.60
N ASP A 123 7.93 12.08 -7.76
CA ASP A 123 7.46 12.73 -8.97
C ASP A 123 5.94 12.95 -8.98
N ARG A 124 5.19 11.93 -8.67
CA ARG A 124 3.73 11.90 -8.59
C ARG A 124 3.26 10.96 -7.49
N LEU A 125 2.03 11.16 -7.02
CA LEU A 125 1.35 10.24 -6.12
C LEU A 125 0.10 9.64 -6.79
N VAL A 126 -0.05 8.31 -6.70
CA VAL A 126 -1.29 7.60 -7.01
C VAL A 126 -1.71 6.85 -5.74
N LEU A 127 -2.83 7.22 -5.16
CA LEU A 127 -3.24 6.77 -3.84
C LEU A 127 -4.58 6.02 -3.90
N MET A 128 -4.68 4.90 -3.22
CA MET A 128 -5.93 4.16 -3.03
C MET A 128 -6.27 4.11 -1.55
N ALA A 129 -7.33 4.86 -1.17
CA ALA A 129 -7.79 4.98 0.21
C ALA A 129 -6.62 5.06 1.21
N PRO A 130 -5.75 6.12 1.13
CA PRO A 130 -4.54 6.22 1.93
C PRO A 130 -4.85 6.28 3.42
N GLY A 131 -4.01 5.60 4.21
CA GLY A 131 -3.99 5.70 5.66
C GLY A 131 -3.24 6.93 6.16
N CYS A 132 -3.15 7.08 7.48
CA CYS A 132 -2.40 8.14 8.16
C CYS A 132 -2.94 9.56 7.92
N ILE A 133 -4.21 9.73 7.53
CA ILE A 133 -4.86 11.02 7.30
C ILE A 133 -6.09 11.25 8.17
N GLU A 134 -6.28 10.42 9.17
CA GLU A 134 -7.34 10.54 10.18
C GLU A 134 -6.77 10.33 11.57
N GLU A 135 -7.51 10.75 12.57
CA GLU A 135 -7.21 10.43 13.97
C GLU A 135 -7.45 8.93 14.24
N LEU A 136 -6.61 8.32 15.10
CA LEU A 136 -6.72 6.90 15.44
C LEU A 136 -8.11 6.44 15.89
N PRO A 137 -8.89 7.22 16.70
CA PRO A 137 -10.24 6.82 17.07
C PRO A 137 -11.18 6.64 15.87
N VAL A 138 -11.01 7.42 14.80
CA VAL A 138 -11.80 7.31 13.56
C VAL A 138 -11.49 5.98 12.88
N TYR A 139 -10.20 5.63 12.73
CA TYR A 139 -9.80 4.34 12.17
C TYR A 139 -10.29 3.17 13.01
N PHE A 140 -10.20 3.27 14.35
CA PHE A 140 -10.65 2.18 15.23
C PHE A 140 -12.16 1.95 15.21
N ALA A 141 -12.94 2.94 14.81
CA ALA A 141 -14.37 2.80 14.59
C ALA A 141 -14.71 2.11 13.25
N MET A 142 -13.76 2.00 12.32
CA MET A 142 -13.97 1.35 11.04
C MET A 142 -14.06 -0.17 11.22
N PRO A 143 -15.11 -0.82 10.68
CA PRO A 143 -15.36 -2.26 10.94
C PRO A 143 -14.25 -3.17 10.40
N GLY A 144 -13.63 -2.82 9.27
CA GLY A 144 -12.52 -3.59 8.70
C GLY A 144 -11.27 -3.54 9.59
N ILE A 145 -10.95 -2.38 10.19
CA ILE A 145 -9.85 -2.24 11.14
C ILE A 145 -10.12 -3.05 12.41
N ALA A 146 -11.33 -2.98 12.96
CA ALA A 146 -11.72 -3.73 14.15
C ALA A 146 -11.60 -5.25 13.91
N ASN A 147 -12.13 -5.74 12.79
CA ASN A 147 -12.05 -7.14 12.39
C ASN A 147 -10.60 -7.60 12.18
N MET A 148 -9.78 -6.81 11.48
CA MET A 148 -8.37 -7.13 11.25
C MET A 148 -7.59 -7.27 12.56
N ARG A 149 -7.77 -6.35 13.50
CA ARG A 149 -7.10 -6.38 14.81
C ARG A 149 -7.53 -7.58 15.64
N SER A 150 -8.81 -7.89 15.65
CA SER A 150 -9.36 -9.03 16.40
C SER A 150 -8.88 -10.37 15.82
N ALA A 151 -9.05 -10.58 14.52
CA ALA A 151 -8.72 -11.84 13.88
C ALA A 151 -7.20 -12.12 13.89
N PHE A 152 -6.39 -11.18 13.42
CA PHE A 152 -4.94 -11.38 13.37
C PHE A 152 -4.28 -11.37 14.75
N GLY A 153 -4.90 -10.70 15.74
CA GLY A 153 -4.49 -10.75 17.15
C GLY A 153 -4.69 -12.13 17.80
N SER A 154 -5.64 -12.93 17.29
CA SER A 154 -5.94 -14.28 17.82
C SER A 154 -4.73 -15.23 17.69
N PRO A 155 -4.47 -16.10 18.69
CA PRO A 155 -3.50 -17.18 18.56
C PRO A 155 -3.94 -18.23 17.53
N ASP A 156 -5.25 -18.36 17.29
CA ASP A 156 -5.87 -19.37 16.43
C ASP A 156 -6.17 -18.85 15.02
N PHE A 157 -5.43 -17.83 14.54
CA PHE A 157 -5.61 -17.28 13.20
C PHE A 157 -5.54 -18.37 12.13
N SER A 158 -6.58 -18.48 11.33
CA SER A 158 -6.80 -19.59 10.39
C SER A 158 -6.97 -19.11 8.92
N PRO A 159 -6.95 -20.03 7.94
CA PRO A 159 -7.30 -19.70 6.55
C PRO A 159 -8.69 -19.09 6.40
N ALA A 160 -9.67 -19.50 7.22
CA ALA A 160 -11.02 -18.95 7.22
C ALA A 160 -11.02 -17.48 7.68
N ASP A 161 -10.24 -17.16 8.72
CA ASP A 161 -10.06 -15.77 9.17
C ASP A 161 -9.38 -14.93 8.08
N GLN A 162 -8.35 -15.47 7.42
CA GLN A 162 -7.69 -14.82 6.30
C GLN A 162 -8.68 -14.52 5.16
N LYS A 163 -9.56 -15.47 4.83
CA LYS A 163 -10.60 -15.27 3.81
C LYS A 163 -11.54 -14.15 4.20
N THR A 164 -12.07 -14.17 5.42
CA THR A 164 -12.93 -13.12 5.96
C THR A 164 -12.26 -11.74 5.90
N LEU A 165 -10.96 -11.66 6.21
CA LEU A 165 -10.22 -10.40 6.12
C LEU A 165 -10.10 -9.88 4.69
N ILE A 166 -9.89 -10.76 3.71
CA ILE A 166 -9.84 -10.37 2.29
C ILE A 166 -11.22 -9.96 1.80
N GLU A 167 -12.29 -10.68 2.19
CA GLU A 167 -13.68 -10.31 1.90
C GLU A 167 -14.07 -8.94 2.46
N ASN A 168 -13.49 -8.54 3.60
CA ASN A 168 -13.67 -7.19 4.14
C ASN A 168 -12.97 -6.09 3.34
N LEU A 169 -11.91 -6.44 2.57
CA LEU A 169 -11.18 -5.48 1.72
C LEU A 169 -11.89 -5.18 0.41
N VAL A 170 -12.85 -6.00 0.01
CA VAL A 170 -13.56 -5.88 -1.27
C VAL A 170 -15.07 -5.73 -1.05
N PHE A 171 -15.76 -5.15 -2.01
CA PHE A 171 -17.23 -5.17 -2.04
C PHE A 171 -17.75 -6.51 -2.56
N ASP A 172 -17.19 -6.99 -3.68
CA ASP A 172 -17.57 -8.28 -4.25
C ASP A 172 -16.59 -9.38 -3.75
N PRO A 173 -17.09 -10.35 -2.95
CA PRO A 173 -16.25 -11.42 -2.41
C PRO A 173 -15.64 -12.35 -3.47
N VAL A 174 -16.05 -12.27 -4.73
CA VAL A 174 -15.42 -13.02 -5.83
C VAL A 174 -13.91 -12.76 -5.94
N HIS A 175 -13.46 -11.59 -5.50
CA HIS A 175 -12.05 -11.22 -5.48
C HIS A 175 -11.25 -11.87 -4.33
N ALA A 176 -11.91 -12.46 -3.34
CA ALA A 176 -11.29 -13.25 -2.28
C ALA A 176 -11.06 -14.71 -2.73
N THR A 177 -10.28 -14.88 -3.79
CA THR A 177 -10.02 -16.21 -4.36
C THR A 177 -9.28 -17.13 -3.40
N ASP A 178 -9.53 -18.43 -3.46
CA ASP A 178 -8.87 -19.41 -2.59
C ASP A 178 -7.33 -19.40 -2.78
N GLU A 179 -6.85 -19.13 -4.00
CA GLU A 179 -5.42 -18.96 -4.28
C GLU A 179 -4.82 -17.77 -3.52
N LEU A 180 -5.47 -16.61 -3.58
CA LEU A 180 -5.03 -15.41 -2.86
C LEU A 180 -5.09 -15.60 -1.34
N VAL A 181 -6.14 -16.26 -0.84
CA VAL A 181 -6.29 -16.61 0.58
C VAL A 181 -5.13 -17.50 1.04
N ALA A 182 -4.85 -18.58 0.30
CA ALA A 182 -3.78 -19.52 0.63
C ALA A 182 -2.40 -18.82 0.63
N GLU A 183 -2.08 -18.05 -0.40
CA GLU A 183 -0.83 -17.31 -0.50
C GLU A 183 -0.65 -16.35 0.68
N ARG A 184 -1.66 -15.51 0.95
CA ARG A 184 -1.56 -14.54 2.03
C ARG A 184 -1.50 -15.20 3.40
N TYR A 185 -2.23 -16.28 3.60
CA TYR A 185 -2.17 -17.04 4.85
C TYR A 185 -0.78 -17.63 5.11
N GLU A 186 -0.12 -18.19 4.08
CA GLU A 186 1.25 -18.71 4.23
C GLU A 186 2.23 -17.62 4.67
N VAL A 187 2.15 -16.42 4.09
CA VAL A 187 2.97 -15.27 4.50
C VAL A 187 2.60 -14.82 5.93
N ALA A 188 1.30 -14.76 6.26
CA ALA A 188 0.81 -14.32 7.56
C ALA A 188 1.29 -15.20 8.72
N LYS A 189 1.51 -16.50 8.50
CA LYS A 189 2.05 -17.41 9.53
C LYS A 189 3.41 -16.97 10.10
N SER A 190 4.22 -16.32 9.28
CA SER A 190 5.54 -15.80 9.68
C SER A 190 5.53 -14.31 10.03
N GLN A 191 4.39 -13.64 9.88
CA GLN A 191 4.28 -12.20 10.11
C GLN A 191 4.12 -11.93 11.62
N PRO A 192 4.97 -11.06 12.22
CA PRO A 192 4.81 -10.73 13.63
C PRO A 192 3.52 -9.94 13.85
N LYS A 193 2.81 -10.24 14.92
CA LYS A 193 1.60 -9.50 15.32
C LYS A 193 1.91 -8.04 15.65
N ASP A 194 3.15 -7.75 15.98
CA ASP A 194 3.67 -6.40 16.27
C ASP A 194 3.40 -5.42 15.13
N VAL A 195 3.40 -5.86 13.87
CA VAL A 195 3.10 -4.99 12.72
C VAL A 195 1.70 -4.36 12.76
N ILE A 196 0.79 -4.92 13.53
CA ILE A 196 -0.56 -4.38 13.76
C ILE A 196 -0.70 -3.81 15.17
N VAL A 197 -0.23 -4.55 16.19
CA VAL A 197 -0.43 -4.19 17.59
C VAL A 197 0.46 -3.03 18.02
N ARG A 198 1.68 -2.98 17.48
CA ARG A 198 2.69 -1.95 17.78
C ARG A 198 2.86 -0.94 16.64
N MET A 199 1.91 -0.85 15.71
CA MET A 199 1.91 0.18 14.69
C MET A 199 1.69 1.56 15.31
N ARG A 200 2.49 2.53 14.90
CA ARG A 200 2.45 3.94 15.35
C ARG A 200 2.53 4.86 14.15
N THR A 201 1.39 5.43 13.79
CA THR A 201 1.30 6.34 12.64
C THR A 201 0.75 7.70 13.10
N PRO A 202 1.35 8.82 12.65
CA PRO A 202 0.80 10.15 12.88
C PRO A 202 -0.44 10.37 11.99
N ASN A 203 -1.19 11.44 12.28
CA ASN A 203 -2.16 12.01 11.36
C ASN A 203 -1.45 13.04 10.46
N LEU A 204 -1.38 12.77 9.15
CA LEU A 204 -0.75 13.63 8.14
C LEU A 204 -1.74 14.61 7.49
N GLN A 205 -3.04 14.50 7.80
CA GLN A 205 -4.07 15.34 7.19
C GLN A 205 -3.73 16.85 7.28
N PRO A 206 -3.23 17.41 8.39
CA PRO A 206 -2.90 18.84 8.47
C PRO A 206 -1.75 19.28 7.53
N ARG A 207 -0.99 18.32 6.99
CA ARG A 207 0.16 18.57 6.13
C ARG A 207 -0.10 18.31 4.63
N LEU A 208 -1.30 17.86 4.26
CA LEU A 208 -1.61 17.54 2.86
C LEU A 208 -1.40 18.74 1.91
N GLY A 209 -1.63 19.98 2.38
CA GLY A 209 -1.38 21.20 1.62
C GLY A 209 0.11 21.49 1.31
N GLU A 210 1.03 20.79 1.95
CA GLU A 210 2.48 20.89 1.66
C GLU A 210 2.86 20.08 0.41
N LEU A 211 2.03 19.13 -0.04
CA LEU A 211 2.26 18.31 -1.24
C LEU A 211 2.16 19.18 -2.50
N LYS A 212 3.22 19.18 -3.32
CA LYS A 212 3.31 20.04 -4.53
C LYS A 212 3.38 19.28 -5.84
N MET A 213 3.50 17.95 -5.79
CA MET A 213 3.47 17.08 -6.96
C MET A 213 2.02 16.77 -7.36
N PRO A 214 1.76 16.39 -8.63
CA PRO A 214 0.46 15.92 -9.07
C PRO A 214 0.00 14.68 -8.29
N ILE A 215 -1.28 14.64 -7.91
CA ILE A 215 -1.85 13.56 -7.09
C ILE A 215 -3.11 13.01 -7.77
N LEU A 216 -3.20 11.68 -7.87
CA LEU A 216 -4.40 10.96 -8.27
C LEU A 216 -4.85 10.06 -7.12
N VAL A 217 -6.09 10.25 -6.66
CA VAL A 217 -6.65 9.51 -5.52
C VAL A 217 -7.83 8.67 -6.00
N PHE A 218 -7.88 7.41 -5.56
CA PHE A 218 -8.99 6.49 -5.79
C PHE A 218 -9.64 6.09 -4.47
N TRP A 219 -10.98 5.97 -4.47
CA TRP A 219 -11.74 5.57 -3.28
C TRP A 219 -12.97 4.75 -3.63
N GLY A 220 -13.24 3.69 -2.88
CA GLY A 220 -14.48 2.91 -3.00
C GLY A 220 -15.60 3.48 -2.12
N SER A 221 -16.85 3.41 -2.56
CA SER A 221 -18.01 3.85 -1.77
C SER A 221 -18.31 2.93 -0.57
N GLU A 222 -17.90 1.65 -0.67
CA GLU A 222 -18.14 0.62 0.35
C GLU A 222 -16.91 0.36 1.24
N GLU A 223 -16.15 1.43 1.44
CA GLU A 223 -14.92 1.41 2.24
C GLU A 223 -15.19 1.02 3.70
N ARG A 224 -14.43 0.06 4.20
CA ARG A 224 -14.56 -0.44 5.58
C ARG A 224 -13.33 -0.21 6.45
N PHE A 225 -12.26 0.36 5.90
CA PHE A 225 -10.99 0.61 6.58
C PHE A 225 -10.66 2.09 6.70
N MET A 226 -10.81 2.84 5.61
CA MET A 226 -10.49 4.26 5.52
C MET A 226 -11.75 5.03 5.17
N PRO A 227 -12.24 5.94 6.03
CA PRO A 227 -13.51 6.62 5.78
C PRO A 227 -13.45 7.45 4.50
N LEU A 228 -14.55 7.43 3.73
CA LEU A 228 -14.65 8.14 2.44
C LEU A 228 -14.46 9.67 2.59
N SER A 229 -14.70 10.23 3.79
CA SER A 229 -14.39 11.61 4.12
C SER A 229 -12.95 12.00 3.84
N GLY A 230 -12.01 11.05 3.96
CA GLY A 230 -10.60 11.27 3.63
C GLY A 230 -10.38 11.75 2.19
N ALA A 231 -11.26 11.39 1.25
CA ALA A 231 -11.18 11.84 -0.13
C ALA A 231 -11.36 13.36 -0.27
N THR A 232 -12.17 13.98 0.60
CA THR A 232 -12.44 15.43 0.57
C THR A 232 -11.25 16.25 1.06
N TYR A 233 -10.43 15.72 1.98
CA TYR A 233 -9.24 16.43 2.47
C TYR A 233 -8.25 16.75 1.35
N PHE A 234 -8.08 15.84 0.40
CA PHE A 234 -7.22 16.09 -0.75
C PHE A 234 -7.77 17.20 -1.64
N LEU A 235 -9.09 17.21 -1.92
CA LEU A 235 -9.73 18.25 -2.71
C LEU A 235 -9.68 19.64 -2.04
N GLU A 236 -9.72 19.68 -0.71
CA GLU A 236 -9.71 20.92 0.05
C GLU A 236 -8.31 21.50 0.24
N GLN A 237 -7.26 20.66 0.25
CA GLN A 237 -5.93 21.09 0.71
C GLN A 237 -4.84 21.00 -0.36
N CYS A 238 -4.97 20.12 -1.36
CA CYS A 238 -3.93 19.93 -2.38
C CYS A 238 -4.19 20.77 -3.63
N ASP A 239 -3.13 21.36 -4.18
CA ASP A 239 -3.22 22.28 -5.34
C ASP A 239 -3.48 21.54 -6.66
N ASP A 240 -2.83 20.38 -6.91
CA ASP A 240 -2.97 19.59 -8.14
C ASP A 240 -3.41 18.16 -7.78
N VAL A 241 -4.70 17.98 -7.65
CA VAL A 241 -5.30 16.70 -7.26
C VAL A 241 -6.49 16.33 -8.13
N ARG A 242 -6.60 15.04 -8.43
CA ARG A 242 -7.77 14.41 -9.03
C ARG A 242 -8.24 13.31 -8.08
N VAL A 243 -9.54 13.29 -7.77
CA VAL A 243 -10.16 12.27 -6.91
C VAL A 243 -11.21 11.51 -7.71
N MET A 244 -11.12 10.20 -7.71
CA MET A 244 -12.06 9.30 -8.36
C MET A 244 -12.70 8.37 -7.32
N THR A 245 -14.02 8.38 -7.23
CA THR A 245 -14.79 7.49 -6.36
C THR A 245 -15.56 6.47 -7.17
N PHE A 246 -15.60 5.23 -6.70
CA PHE A 246 -16.26 4.12 -7.38
C PHE A 246 -17.38 3.56 -6.51
N ASN A 247 -18.59 3.52 -7.07
CA ASN A 247 -19.73 2.88 -6.41
C ASN A 247 -19.58 1.35 -6.42
N LYS A 248 -20.01 0.68 -5.33
CA LYS A 248 -19.90 -0.77 -5.15
C LYS A 248 -18.46 -1.27 -5.30
N VAL A 249 -17.55 -0.60 -4.62
CA VAL A 249 -16.13 -0.95 -4.52
C VAL A 249 -15.70 -0.74 -3.08
N GLY A 250 -14.93 -1.67 -2.52
CA GLY A 250 -14.37 -1.61 -1.17
C GLY A 250 -13.02 -0.91 -1.14
N HIS A 251 -12.17 -1.38 -0.24
CA HIS A 251 -10.83 -0.84 0.01
C HIS A 251 -9.83 -1.09 -1.12
N TRP A 252 -10.04 -2.12 -1.94
CA TRP A 252 -9.11 -2.54 -2.99
C TRP A 252 -9.59 -2.13 -4.39
N VAL A 253 -9.65 -0.83 -4.67
CA VAL A 253 -10.02 -0.30 -5.99
C VAL A 253 -9.15 -0.90 -7.09
N GLN A 254 -7.84 -1.04 -6.85
CA GLN A 254 -6.86 -1.60 -7.79
C GLN A 254 -7.08 -3.10 -8.09
N VAL A 255 -7.91 -3.78 -7.32
CA VAL A 255 -8.31 -5.18 -7.54
C VAL A 255 -9.69 -5.26 -8.14
N GLU A 256 -10.69 -4.60 -7.54
CA GLU A 256 -12.08 -4.69 -7.96
C GLU A 256 -12.36 -3.95 -9.28
N ARG A 257 -11.56 -2.95 -9.60
CA ARG A 257 -11.62 -2.15 -10.84
C ARG A 257 -10.24 -2.09 -11.51
N ALA A 258 -9.55 -3.23 -11.58
CA ALA A 258 -8.16 -3.28 -12.04
C ALA A 258 -7.95 -2.60 -13.40
N ASP A 259 -8.78 -2.88 -14.39
CA ASP A 259 -8.66 -2.30 -15.73
C ASP A 259 -8.88 -0.78 -15.74
N GLU A 260 -9.87 -0.30 -14.98
CA GLU A 260 -10.16 1.13 -14.86
C GLU A 260 -9.04 1.84 -14.10
N PHE A 261 -8.60 1.28 -12.97
CA PHE A 261 -7.47 1.77 -12.21
C PHE A 261 -6.21 1.88 -13.08
N ASN A 262 -5.84 0.78 -13.75
CA ASN A 262 -4.65 0.73 -14.61
C ASN A 262 -4.72 1.80 -15.71
N ARG A 263 -5.84 1.89 -16.43
CA ARG A 263 -6.03 2.88 -17.49
C ARG A 263 -5.89 4.31 -16.98
N HIS A 264 -6.56 4.67 -15.88
CA HIS A 264 -6.55 6.04 -15.35
C HIS A 264 -5.18 6.39 -14.77
N ALA A 265 -4.56 5.47 -14.02
CA ALA A 265 -3.25 5.71 -13.43
C ALA A 265 -2.16 5.82 -14.50
N VAL A 266 -2.12 4.91 -15.48
CA VAL A 266 -1.15 4.98 -16.59
C VAL A 266 -1.33 6.27 -17.40
N THR A 267 -2.58 6.67 -17.72
CA THR A 267 -2.85 7.93 -18.40
C THR A 267 -2.34 9.14 -17.59
N PHE A 268 -2.57 9.14 -16.28
CA PHE A 268 -2.07 10.19 -15.38
C PHE A 268 -0.55 10.26 -15.33
N LEU A 269 0.14 9.14 -15.47
CA LEU A 269 1.61 9.10 -15.47
C LEU A 269 2.23 9.59 -16.77
N HIS A 270 1.53 9.44 -17.88
CA HIS A 270 1.99 9.95 -19.18
C HIS A 270 1.76 11.47 -19.37
N GLY A 271 1.01 12.14 -18.46
CA GLY A 271 0.73 13.58 -18.49
C GLY A 271 -0.61 13.88 -19.04
#